data_c43d5b51e3e16f41b18ee3da5d76d440
#
_entry.id   c43d5b51e3e16f41b18ee3da5d76d440
#
_cell.length_a   1.000
_cell.length_b   1.000
_cell.length_c   1.000
_cell.angle_alpha   90.00
_cell.angle_beta   90.00
_cell.angle_gamma   90.00
#
_symmetry.space_group_name_H-M   'P 1'
#
loop_
_entity.id
_entity.type
_entity.pdbx_description
1 polymer ?
#
loop_
_entity_poly.entity_id
_entity_poly.type
_entity_poly.pdbx_seq_one_letter_code
_entity_poly.pdbx_strand_id
1 'polypeptide(L)'
;MTVDGQVMSCRLTGLDAETSYLIYAYVDMGSGGRMQSKPVVVKTGENPVLPDDPRFGVPECSQVAASSATVSCTFEYTGGKEVSEAYFLYGTTSDDGQRVAVATEPGAKSARLTGLSASTEYKFRLCVVVGGTTFGSTVGTFATSAAGGGDGRTKYAGWAELPVEADNGDYHYAYHICPDFKVDGHEARNFTVCYSAEHHSPVWVAAPVHNCYVGSSGNRNYGPDPVIPSSIQPSGSKASMGSPYNRGHMLGNYERSRTSGMNKQVSYYTNIAAQHGSTFNTGDGAWNNLEDKIDDYWCADTLYVVVGAYYDKWTDSYGNSAPQRSTSFGNITTDVPTMFYTLCLRTKKGNTNKSVLNCAADELQCAAFVMSHAMGKGHDPQAGDMRSVKEIEELTGFTFFANVPNAPKDTYNASDWGL
;
A
#
# COMPACT_ATOMS: atom_id res chain seq x y z
N MET A 1 42.39 7.69 29.08
CA MET A 1 43.46 8.62 28.72
C MET A 1 44.65 8.34 29.66
N THR A 2 45.83 8.06 29.15
CA THR A 2 47.05 7.84 29.91
C THR A 2 48.00 9.01 29.64
N VAL A 3 48.67 9.47 30.69
CA VAL A 3 49.71 10.51 30.60
C VAL A 3 51.00 9.87 31.03
N ASP A 4 51.97 9.82 30.14
CA ASP A 4 53.34 9.34 30.43
C ASP A 4 54.33 10.49 30.12
N GLY A 5 54.78 11.11 31.16
CA GLY A 5 55.63 12.30 31.05
C GLY A 5 54.94 13.48 30.38
N GLN A 6 55.41 13.90 29.21
CA GLN A 6 54.85 15.01 28.41
C GLN A 6 53.91 14.54 27.30
N VAL A 7 53.64 13.23 27.19
CA VAL A 7 52.80 12.66 26.13
C VAL A 7 51.46 12.23 26.72
N MET A 8 50.38 12.69 26.11
CA MET A 8 49.01 12.24 26.38
C MET A 8 48.55 11.34 25.27
N SER A 9 48.02 10.17 25.60
CA SER A 9 47.41 9.24 24.65
C SER A 9 45.99 8.83 25.04
N CYS A 10 45.15 8.67 24.08
CA CYS A 10 43.78 8.20 24.26
C CYS A 10 43.41 7.28 23.11
N ARG A 11 42.78 6.15 23.42
CA ARG A 11 42.14 5.29 22.41
C ARG A 11 40.69 5.74 22.25
N LEU A 12 40.32 6.08 21.03
CA LEU A 12 38.92 6.36 20.66
C LEU A 12 38.29 5.07 20.13
N THR A 13 37.06 4.79 20.56
CA THR A 13 36.25 3.63 20.14
C THR A 13 34.88 4.10 19.71
N GLY A 14 34.16 3.28 18.96
CA GLY A 14 32.83 3.63 18.44
C GLY A 14 32.87 4.61 17.27
N LEU A 15 33.98 4.65 16.54
CA LEU A 15 34.14 5.45 15.33
C LEU A 15 33.58 4.68 14.12
N ASP A 16 32.87 5.36 13.23
CA ASP A 16 32.42 4.81 11.97
C ASP A 16 33.59 4.58 11.00
N ALA A 17 33.52 3.53 10.17
CA ALA A 17 34.47 3.25 9.13
C ALA A 17 34.48 4.34 8.05
N GLU A 18 35.61 4.52 7.35
CA GLU A 18 35.82 5.47 6.27
C GLU A 18 35.41 6.93 6.55
N THR A 19 35.27 7.26 7.83
CA THR A 19 34.73 8.56 8.28
C THR A 19 35.91 9.47 8.71
N SER A 20 35.83 10.74 8.31
CA SER A 20 36.81 11.75 8.71
C SER A 20 36.40 12.42 10.01
N TYR A 21 37.25 12.32 11.02
CA TYR A 21 37.07 12.93 12.32
C TYR A 21 38.05 14.08 12.51
N LEU A 22 37.58 15.18 13.07
CA LEU A 22 38.38 16.31 13.49
C LEU A 22 38.71 16.13 14.98
N ILE A 23 39.97 15.86 15.28
CA ILE A 23 40.42 15.55 16.64
C ILE A 23 41.29 16.68 17.16
N TYR A 24 41.03 17.14 18.37
CA TYR A 24 41.87 18.04 19.12
C TYR A 24 41.92 17.67 20.60
N ALA A 25 43.05 17.89 21.21
CA ALA A 25 43.19 17.75 22.66
C ALA A 25 42.98 19.13 23.32
N TYR A 26 42.49 19.10 24.53
CA TYR A 26 42.47 20.31 25.35
C TYR A 26 42.88 20.00 26.79
N VAL A 27 43.42 21.01 27.43
CA VAL A 27 43.78 20.97 28.87
C VAL A 27 42.93 22.04 29.55
N ASP A 28 42.20 21.64 30.56
CA ASP A 28 41.50 22.55 31.45
C ASP A 28 42.45 23.02 32.56
N MET A 29 42.70 24.31 32.59
CA MET A 29 43.60 24.94 33.53
C MET A 29 42.85 25.57 34.72
N GLY A 30 41.62 25.15 34.98
CA GLY A 30 40.80 25.68 36.04
C GLY A 30 40.50 27.17 35.85
N SER A 31 40.85 28.01 36.80
CA SER A 31 40.62 29.47 36.69
C SER A 31 41.42 30.14 35.56
N GLY A 32 42.40 29.45 34.98
CA GLY A 32 43.20 29.91 33.84
C GLY A 32 42.56 29.66 32.46
N GLY A 33 41.41 29.04 32.41
CA GLY A 33 40.68 28.72 31.16
C GLY A 33 41.12 27.39 30.52
N ARG A 34 40.78 27.20 29.27
CA ARG A 34 41.02 25.98 28.49
C ARG A 34 41.98 26.25 27.33
N MET A 35 43.05 25.48 27.24
CA MET A 35 43.97 25.48 26.10
C MET A 35 43.65 24.30 25.18
N GLN A 36 43.62 24.55 23.87
CA GLN A 36 43.28 23.56 22.86
C GLN A 36 44.42 23.41 21.84
N SER A 37 44.69 22.19 21.42
CA SER A 37 45.64 21.91 20.34
C SER A 37 45.13 22.36 18.99
N LYS A 38 46.01 22.44 18.00
CA LYS A 38 45.57 22.46 16.61
C LYS A 38 44.80 21.17 16.29
N PRO A 39 43.73 21.25 15.49
CA PRO A 39 42.98 20.06 15.07
C PRO A 39 43.84 19.17 14.15
N VAL A 40 43.63 17.88 14.26
CA VAL A 40 44.15 16.87 13.33
C VAL A 40 42.97 16.15 12.68
N VAL A 41 42.97 16.08 11.36
CA VAL A 41 42.00 15.29 10.64
C VAL A 41 42.51 13.85 10.54
N VAL A 42 41.71 12.91 11.03
CA VAL A 42 42.01 11.48 10.95
C VAL A 42 40.83 10.82 10.22
N LYS A 43 41.12 10.11 9.14
CA LYS A 43 40.11 9.25 8.47
C LYS A 43 40.28 7.83 9.00
N THR A 44 39.19 7.24 9.47
CA THR A 44 39.15 5.81 9.82
C THR A 44 39.30 4.96 8.58
N GLY A 45 39.90 3.77 8.72
CA GLY A 45 40.01 2.79 7.64
C GLY A 45 38.70 2.04 7.44
N GLU A 46 38.66 1.20 6.38
CA GLU A 46 37.61 0.22 6.20
C GLU A 46 37.56 -0.76 7.39
N ASN A 47 36.38 -1.27 7.72
CA ASN A 47 36.29 -2.38 8.67
C ASN A 47 36.97 -3.62 8.05
N PRO A 48 37.90 -4.29 8.74
CA PRO A 48 38.47 -5.51 8.21
C PRO A 48 37.41 -6.60 8.12
N VAL A 49 37.11 -7.03 6.90
CA VAL A 49 36.23 -8.20 6.64
C VAL A 49 37.08 -9.45 6.85
N LEU A 50 36.78 -10.23 7.88
CA LEU A 50 37.44 -11.52 8.11
C LEU A 50 36.84 -12.57 7.14
N PRO A 51 37.61 -13.64 6.78
CA PRO A 51 37.13 -14.66 5.86
C PRO A 51 35.78 -15.30 6.24
N ASP A 52 35.47 -15.35 7.54
CA ASP A 52 34.27 -15.95 8.12
C ASP A 52 33.17 -14.91 8.46
N ASP A 53 33.35 -13.63 8.07
CA ASP A 53 32.33 -12.61 8.29
C ASP A 53 31.30 -12.59 7.15
N PRO A 54 30.01 -12.27 7.45
CA PRO A 54 29.01 -12.08 6.41
C PRO A 54 29.38 -10.96 5.45
N ARG A 55 29.15 -11.18 4.16
CA ARG A 55 29.29 -10.16 3.11
C ARG A 55 27.93 -9.68 2.68
N PHE A 56 27.79 -8.38 2.47
CA PHE A 56 26.52 -7.76 2.10
C PHE A 56 26.60 -7.14 0.72
N GLY A 57 25.49 -7.25 -0.03
CA GLY A 57 25.26 -6.45 -1.22
C GLY A 57 24.92 -5.00 -0.87
N VAL A 58 24.66 -4.21 -1.89
CA VAL A 58 24.19 -2.82 -1.72
C VAL A 58 22.72 -2.86 -1.28
N PRO A 59 22.34 -2.15 -0.19
CA PRO A 59 20.94 -2.01 0.16
C PRO A 59 20.20 -1.18 -0.88
N GLU A 60 19.03 -1.68 -1.30
CA GLU A 60 18.17 -1.04 -2.28
C GLU A 60 16.80 -0.77 -1.68
N CYS A 61 16.13 0.25 -2.16
CA CYS A 61 14.76 0.59 -1.78
C CYS A 61 13.90 0.74 -3.03
N SER A 62 12.69 0.22 -2.95
CA SER A 62 11.67 0.29 -4.01
C SER A 62 10.29 0.54 -3.41
N GLN A 63 9.29 0.79 -4.25
CA GLN A 63 7.90 0.96 -3.85
C GLN A 63 7.73 1.98 -2.69
N VAL A 64 8.42 3.10 -2.78
CA VAL A 64 8.37 4.16 -1.76
C VAL A 64 7.05 4.92 -1.88
N ALA A 65 6.24 4.85 -0.84
CA ALA A 65 4.99 5.61 -0.69
C ALA A 65 5.11 6.60 0.49
N ALA A 66 4.03 7.29 0.81
CA ALA A 66 4.00 8.25 1.93
C ALA A 66 4.18 7.58 3.31
N SER A 67 3.70 6.34 3.46
CA SER A 67 3.73 5.62 4.74
C SER A 67 4.38 4.24 4.67
N SER A 68 4.94 3.87 3.52
CA SER A 68 5.58 2.55 3.33
C SER A 68 6.71 2.60 2.31
N ALA A 69 7.60 1.60 2.37
CA ALA A 69 8.65 1.36 1.40
C ALA A 69 9.04 -0.12 1.44
N THR A 70 9.54 -0.66 0.33
CA THR A 70 10.15 -1.99 0.29
C THR A 70 11.67 -1.84 0.29
N VAL A 71 12.34 -2.46 1.25
CA VAL A 71 13.79 -2.47 1.36
C VAL A 71 14.33 -3.86 1.03
N SER A 72 15.47 -3.93 0.35
CA SER A 72 16.11 -5.18 -0.01
C SER A 72 17.63 -5.09 0.15
N CYS A 73 18.25 -6.23 0.43
CA CYS A 73 19.70 -6.40 0.48
C CYS A 73 20.02 -7.89 0.40
N THR A 74 21.15 -8.24 -0.17
CA THR A 74 21.68 -9.60 -0.12
C THR A 74 22.71 -9.75 0.98
N PHE A 75 22.83 -10.95 1.57
CA PHE A 75 24.01 -11.32 2.31
C PHE A 75 24.48 -12.72 1.98
N GLU A 76 25.79 -12.91 2.01
CA GLU A 76 26.45 -14.18 1.81
C GLU A 76 27.21 -14.54 3.09
N TYR A 77 27.12 -15.79 3.51
CA TYR A 77 27.85 -16.32 4.64
C TYR A 77 28.14 -17.80 4.43
N THR A 78 29.41 -18.17 4.54
CA THR A 78 29.89 -19.55 4.37
C THR A 78 30.61 -20.09 5.62
N GLY A 79 30.64 -19.29 6.69
CA GLY A 79 31.24 -19.69 7.95
C GLY A 79 30.42 -20.74 8.70
N GLY A 80 31.06 -21.41 9.67
CA GLY A 80 30.45 -22.52 10.41
C GLY A 80 29.62 -22.13 11.63
N LYS A 81 29.47 -20.82 11.94
CA LYS A 81 28.67 -20.37 13.08
C LYS A 81 27.19 -20.18 12.66
N GLU A 82 26.28 -20.38 13.60
CA GLU A 82 24.84 -20.18 13.39
C GLU A 82 24.52 -18.69 13.14
N VAL A 83 23.67 -18.43 12.17
CA VAL A 83 23.02 -17.12 11.97
C VAL A 83 21.74 -17.15 12.80
N SER A 84 21.76 -16.52 13.97
CA SER A 84 20.65 -16.57 14.92
C SER A 84 19.54 -15.54 14.62
N GLU A 85 19.88 -14.41 14.00
CA GLU A 85 18.91 -13.38 13.63
C GLU A 85 19.32 -12.73 12.31
N ALA A 86 18.29 -12.31 11.52
CA ALA A 86 18.45 -11.43 10.40
C ALA A 86 17.25 -10.45 10.38
N TYR A 87 17.53 -9.16 10.20
CA TYR A 87 16.50 -8.12 10.22
C TYR A 87 16.95 -6.86 9.49
N PHE A 88 16.01 -6.12 8.94
CA PHE A 88 16.26 -4.74 8.56
C PHE A 88 16.08 -3.84 9.78
N LEU A 89 17.10 -3.00 10.03
CA LEU A 89 17.05 -1.91 10.98
C LEU A 89 16.77 -0.64 10.19
N TYR A 90 15.78 0.16 10.59
CA TYR A 90 15.42 1.39 9.89
C TYR A 90 14.90 2.47 10.83
N GLY A 91 15.08 3.73 10.46
CA GLY A 91 14.68 4.89 11.24
C GLY A 91 15.11 6.19 10.59
N THR A 92 14.81 7.31 11.21
CA THR A 92 15.25 8.65 10.75
C THR A 92 16.70 8.96 11.13
N THR A 93 17.23 8.24 12.10
CA THR A 93 18.65 8.27 12.51
C THR A 93 19.25 6.87 12.37
N SER A 94 20.58 6.77 12.29
CA SER A 94 21.25 5.48 12.11
C SER A 94 21.16 4.53 13.32
N ASP A 95 20.81 5.04 14.50
CA ASP A 95 20.93 4.31 15.77
C ASP A 95 19.60 4.05 16.49
N ASP A 96 18.51 4.71 16.11
CA ASP A 96 17.18 4.60 16.71
C ASP A 96 16.23 3.85 15.76
N GLY A 97 16.56 2.60 15.45
CA GLY A 97 15.82 1.92 14.41
C GLY A 97 14.73 1.00 14.92
N GLN A 98 13.63 0.99 14.20
CA GLN A 98 12.67 -0.10 14.24
C GLN A 98 13.30 -1.32 13.53
N ARG A 99 12.83 -2.53 13.88
CA ARG A 99 13.33 -3.79 13.31
C ARG A 99 12.21 -4.54 12.61
N VAL A 100 12.52 -5.04 11.41
CA VAL A 100 11.67 -6.02 10.71
C VAL A 100 12.51 -7.28 10.49
N ALA A 101 12.08 -8.37 11.11
CA ALA A 101 12.76 -9.66 10.97
C ALA A 101 12.60 -10.23 9.57
N VAL A 102 13.65 -10.87 9.07
CA VAL A 102 13.65 -11.62 7.81
C VAL A 102 14.24 -13.01 8.05
N ALA A 103 14.16 -13.89 7.06
CA ALA A 103 14.72 -15.24 7.14
C ALA A 103 16.25 -15.20 7.33
N THR A 104 16.79 -16.12 8.13
CA THR A 104 18.22 -16.17 8.53
C THR A 104 19.14 -16.83 7.52
N GLU A 105 18.61 -17.56 6.53
CA GLU A 105 19.41 -18.21 5.48
C GLU A 105 20.11 -17.14 4.62
N PRO A 106 21.36 -17.36 4.17
CA PRO A 106 22.03 -16.46 3.22
C PRO A 106 21.22 -16.29 1.92
N GLY A 107 21.43 -15.18 1.24
CA GLY A 107 20.76 -14.84 -0.02
C GLY A 107 20.04 -13.49 0.03
N ALA A 108 19.15 -13.27 -0.93
CA ALA A 108 18.37 -12.04 -1.03
C ALA A 108 17.34 -11.93 0.11
N LYS A 109 17.27 -10.76 0.71
CA LYS A 109 16.30 -10.40 1.76
C LYS A 109 15.52 -9.20 1.32
N SER A 110 14.24 -9.21 1.63
CA SER A 110 13.35 -8.07 1.38
C SER A 110 12.34 -7.95 2.51
N ALA A 111 11.98 -6.73 2.84
CA ALA A 111 10.95 -6.43 3.83
C ALA A 111 10.18 -5.18 3.41
N ARG A 112 8.86 -5.20 3.61
CA ARG A 112 8.03 -4.01 3.49
C ARG A 112 7.99 -3.30 4.85
N LEU A 113 8.36 -2.03 4.83
CA LEU A 113 8.26 -1.12 5.95
C LEU A 113 6.92 -0.40 5.88
N THR A 114 6.19 -0.33 6.99
CA THR A 114 4.87 0.33 7.09
C THR A 114 4.84 1.28 8.28
N GLY A 115 3.83 2.16 8.34
CA GLY A 115 3.70 3.14 9.42
C GLY A 115 4.77 4.24 9.38
N LEU A 116 5.34 4.49 8.21
CA LEU A 116 6.34 5.56 8.03
C LEU A 116 5.66 6.93 8.02
N SER A 117 6.38 7.96 8.46
CA SER A 117 5.95 9.36 8.33
C SER A 117 6.17 9.85 6.90
N ALA A 118 5.21 10.56 6.34
CA ALA A 118 5.32 11.15 5.01
C ALA A 118 6.40 12.25 4.94
N SER A 119 6.92 12.52 3.73
CA SER A 119 7.96 13.52 3.47
C SER A 119 9.17 13.41 4.41
N THR A 120 9.52 12.20 4.79
CA THR A 120 10.54 11.93 5.80
C THR A 120 11.67 11.07 5.21
N GLU A 121 12.93 11.49 5.43
CA GLU A 121 14.08 10.70 5.05
C GLU A 121 14.30 9.59 6.10
N TYR A 122 14.44 8.36 5.61
CA TYR A 122 14.76 7.18 6.38
C TYR A 122 16.10 6.60 5.99
N LYS A 123 16.78 6.02 6.96
CA LYS A 123 17.99 5.21 6.80
C LYS A 123 17.63 3.77 7.11
N PHE A 124 18.26 2.85 6.41
CA PHE A 124 18.06 1.42 6.68
C PHE A 124 19.31 0.62 6.36
N ARG A 125 19.43 -0.55 6.97
CA ARG A 125 20.47 -1.54 6.66
C ARG A 125 20.00 -2.95 7.03
N LEU A 126 20.51 -3.95 6.34
CA LEU A 126 20.35 -5.34 6.74
C LEU A 126 21.35 -5.66 7.84
N CYS A 127 20.90 -6.23 8.95
CA CYS A 127 21.69 -6.73 10.05
C CYS A 127 21.53 -8.24 10.16
N VAL A 128 22.63 -8.96 10.43
CA VAL A 128 22.63 -10.39 10.75
C VAL A 128 23.44 -10.64 12.02
N VAL A 129 22.99 -11.57 12.85
CA VAL A 129 23.70 -11.97 14.08
C VAL A 129 24.32 -13.35 13.86
N VAL A 130 25.63 -13.41 13.87
CA VAL A 130 26.43 -14.63 13.67
C VAL A 130 27.27 -14.93 14.90
N GLY A 131 27.01 -16.06 15.54
CA GLY A 131 27.77 -16.44 16.75
C GLY A 131 27.71 -15.39 17.86
N GLY A 132 26.59 -14.66 17.99
CA GLY A 132 26.40 -13.60 18.98
C GLY A 132 26.96 -12.21 18.60
N THR A 133 27.59 -12.09 17.42
CA THR A 133 28.10 -10.80 16.90
C THR A 133 27.17 -10.26 15.81
N THR A 134 26.77 -8.98 15.89
CA THR A 134 25.95 -8.33 14.87
C THR A 134 26.82 -7.74 13.77
N PHE A 135 26.51 -8.07 12.53
CA PHE A 135 27.10 -7.52 11.32
C PHE A 135 26.02 -6.76 10.56
N GLY A 136 26.41 -5.71 9.83
CA GLY A 136 25.45 -4.91 9.06
C GLY A 136 25.98 -4.52 7.69
N SER A 137 25.07 -4.38 6.73
CA SER A 137 25.36 -3.78 5.43
C SER A 137 25.76 -2.31 5.56
N THR A 138 26.22 -1.71 4.48
CA THR A 138 26.21 -0.25 4.34
C THR A 138 24.79 0.30 4.58
N VAL A 139 24.70 1.58 4.90
CA VAL A 139 23.41 2.26 5.12
C VAL A 139 22.84 2.69 3.78
N GLY A 140 21.62 2.24 3.47
CA GLY A 140 20.80 2.78 2.40
C GLY A 140 19.93 3.92 2.93
N THR A 141 19.49 4.81 2.05
CA THR A 141 18.56 5.90 2.36
C THR A 141 17.42 5.96 1.37
N PHE A 142 16.24 6.36 1.82
CA PHE A 142 15.13 6.72 0.98
C PHE A 142 14.33 7.85 1.65
N ALA A 143 13.59 8.61 0.85
CA ALA A 143 12.64 9.58 1.37
C ALA A 143 11.22 9.14 1.02
N THR A 144 10.34 9.05 2.02
CA THR A 144 8.92 8.78 1.79
C THR A 144 8.30 9.93 1.00
N SER A 145 7.32 9.60 0.15
CA SER A 145 6.52 10.59 -0.57
C SER A 145 5.78 11.52 0.40
N ALA A 146 5.33 12.67 -0.08
CA ALA A 146 4.41 13.49 0.68
C ALA A 146 3.12 12.69 1.00
N ALA A 147 2.48 12.97 2.12
CA ALA A 147 1.18 12.40 2.42
C ALA A 147 0.21 12.72 1.28
N GLY A 148 -0.29 11.67 0.61
CA GLY A 148 -1.11 11.83 -0.58
C GLY A 148 -0.33 12.15 -1.86
N GLY A 149 0.72 11.40 -2.16
CA GLY A 149 1.65 11.37 -3.32
C GLY A 149 1.30 12.11 -4.61
N GLY A 150 0.93 13.33 -4.52
CA GLY A 150 0.63 14.38 -5.47
C GLY A 150 0.48 15.66 -4.68
N ASP A 151 0.16 16.77 -5.30
CA ASP A 151 -0.09 18.07 -4.63
C ASP A 151 -1.34 18.04 -3.69
N GLY A 152 -1.80 16.85 -3.28
CA GLY A 152 -3.00 16.60 -2.48
C GLY A 152 -4.30 16.81 -3.26
N ARG A 153 -4.22 17.01 -4.58
CA ARG A 153 -5.36 17.23 -5.45
C ARG A 153 -5.64 16.00 -6.30
N THR A 154 -6.90 15.78 -6.56
CA THR A 154 -7.32 14.79 -7.54
C THR A 154 -7.44 15.43 -8.92
N LYS A 155 -7.36 14.62 -9.97
CA LYS A 155 -7.50 15.09 -11.36
C LYS A 155 -8.81 15.84 -11.60
N TYR A 156 -9.88 15.45 -10.90
CA TYR A 156 -11.22 16.04 -11.03
C TYR A 156 -11.80 16.40 -9.66
N ALA A 157 -11.65 17.63 -9.23
CA ALA A 157 -12.09 18.11 -7.90
C ALA A 157 -13.59 17.92 -7.61
N GLY A 158 -14.43 17.79 -8.64
CA GLY A 158 -15.87 17.53 -8.49
C GLY A 158 -16.25 16.05 -8.34
N TRP A 159 -15.28 15.12 -8.37
CA TRP A 159 -15.57 13.68 -8.27
C TRP A 159 -15.29 13.21 -6.84
N ALA A 160 -16.35 13.05 -6.07
CA ALA A 160 -16.28 12.74 -4.64
C ALA A 160 -15.62 11.39 -4.33
N GLU A 161 -15.73 10.44 -5.25
CA GLU A 161 -15.19 9.09 -5.11
C GLU A 161 -13.66 9.01 -5.26
N LEU A 162 -13.02 10.02 -5.88
CA LEU A 162 -11.62 9.89 -6.27
C LEU A 162 -10.65 9.83 -5.09
N PRO A 163 -9.79 8.81 -5.05
CA PRO A 163 -8.55 8.86 -4.30
C PRO A 163 -7.53 9.82 -4.93
N VAL A 164 -6.56 10.26 -4.14
CA VAL A 164 -5.38 10.95 -4.68
C VAL A 164 -4.52 9.94 -5.45
N GLU A 165 -4.06 10.32 -6.64
CA GLU A 165 -3.09 9.51 -7.38
C GLU A 165 -1.78 9.44 -6.58
N ALA A 166 -1.26 8.25 -6.37
CA ALA A 166 0.05 8.07 -5.77
C ALA A 166 1.14 8.31 -6.83
N ASP A 167 2.18 9.03 -6.47
CA ASP A 167 3.39 9.16 -7.29
C ASP A 167 4.20 7.85 -7.17
N ASN A 168 3.79 6.89 -7.98
CA ASN A 168 4.37 5.55 -8.00
C ASN A 168 4.42 5.06 -9.46
N GLY A 169 5.61 4.80 -9.96
CA GLY A 169 5.83 4.37 -11.35
C GLY A 169 5.17 3.03 -11.72
N ASP A 170 4.72 2.24 -10.75
CA ASP A 170 3.97 1.01 -10.95
C ASP A 170 2.49 1.26 -11.28
N TYR A 171 1.92 2.39 -10.84
CA TYR A 171 0.48 2.63 -10.93
C TYR A 171 0.10 3.36 -12.22
N HIS A 172 -0.88 2.80 -12.91
CA HIS A 172 -1.49 3.35 -14.11
C HIS A 172 -2.95 3.70 -13.85
N TYR A 173 -3.35 4.91 -14.20
CA TYR A 173 -4.70 5.42 -13.94
C TYR A 173 -5.50 5.54 -15.21
N ALA A 174 -6.74 5.02 -15.22
CA ALA A 174 -7.70 5.21 -16.29
C ALA A 174 -9.01 5.78 -15.74
N TYR A 175 -9.48 6.85 -16.38
CA TYR A 175 -10.71 7.57 -16.06
C TYR A 175 -11.75 7.30 -17.14
N HIS A 176 -12.73 6.48 -16.83
CA HIS A 176 -13.76 6.07 -17.78
C HIS A 176 -15.01 6.93 -17.65
N ILE A 177 -15.41 7.53 -18.77
CA ILE A 177 -16.67 8.22 -18.94
C ILE A 177 -17.61 7.28 -19.70
N CYS A 178 -18.90 7.27 -19.35
CA CYS A 178 -19.90 6.47 -20.06
C CYS A 178 -20.03 7.00 -21.50
N PRO A 179 -19.81 6.18 -22.52
CA PRO A 179 -19.78 6.66 -23.90
C PRO A 179 -21.16 7.00 -24.46
N ASP A 180 -22.21 6.44 -23.87
CA ASP A 180 -23.58 6.47 -24.38
C ASP A 180 -24.61 6.79 -23.29
N PHE A 181 -24.19 7.42 -22.19
CA PHE A 181 -25.06 7.79 -21.08
C PHE A 181 -24.72 9.16 -20.52
N LYS A 182 -25.77 9.96 -20.30
CA LYS A 182 -25.67 11.31 -19.71
C LYS A 182 -26.65 11.44 -18.54
N VAL A 183 -26.28 12.21 -17.55
CA VAL A 183 -27.14 12.62 -16.44
C VAL A 183 -27.31 14.13 -16.53
N ASP A 184 -28.53 14.61 -16.60
CA ASP A 184 -28.88 16.03 -16.74
C ASP A 184 -28.11 16.75 -17.88
N GLY A 185 -27.91 16.02 -19.00
CA GLY A 185 -27.20 16.54 -20.17
C GLY A 185 -25.67 16.50 -20.08
N HIS A 186 -25.11 16.14 -18.94
CA HIS A 186 -23.67 16.00 -18.72
C HIS A 186 -23.21 14.55 -18.91
N GLU A 187 -21.99 14.37 -19.40
CA GLU A 187 -21.38 13.06 -19.50
C GLU A 187 -21.26 12.40 -18.12
N ALA A 188 -21.77 11.18 -18.00
CA ALA A 188 -21.76 10.44 -16.74
C ALA A 188 -20.41 9.74 -16.56
N ARG A 189 -19.85 9.82 -15.35
CA ARG A 189 -18.68 9.04 -14.96
C ARG A 189 -19.03 7.56 -14.91
N ASN A 190 -18.18 6.70 -15.43
CA ASN A 190 -18.34 5.27 -15.25
C ASN A 190 -17.55 4.80 -14.01
N PHE A 191 -16.26 4.77 -14.10
CA PHE A 191 -15.36 4.49 -12.98
C PHE A 191 -13.95 5.00 -13.26
N THR A 192 -13.16 5.10 -12.22
CA THR A 192 -11.72 5.33 -12.30
C THR A 192 -11.01 4.11 -11.73
N VAL A 193 -9.93 3.67 -12.36
CA VAL A 193 -9.11 2.56 -11.88
C VAL A 193 -7.68 3.01 -11.63
N CYS A 194 -7.08 2.50 -10.55
CA CYS A 194 -5.64 2.41 -10.34
C CYS A 194 -5.22 0.96 -10.61
N TYR A 195 -4.38 0.75 -11.61
CA TYR A 195 -3.92 -0.56 -12.05
C TYR A 195 -2.41 -0.70 -11.82
N SER A 196 -1.99 -1.77 -11.18
CA SER A 196 -0.58 -2.07 -10.92
C SER A 196 0.04 -2.84 -12.08
N ALA A 197 1.17 -2.37 -12.57
CA ALA A 197 1.99 -3.08 -13.56
C ALA A 197 2.72 -4.28 -12.94
N GLU A 198 3.07 -4.22 -11.65
CA GLU A 198 3.71 -5.31 -10.91
C GLU A 198 2.73 -6.45 -10.65
N HIS A 199 1.56 -6.14 -10.09
CA HIS A 199 0.53 -7.15 -9.79
C HIS A 199 -0.24 -7.60 -11.02
N HIS A 200 -0.18 -6.88 -12.12
CA HIS A 200 -1.05 -7.08 -13.30
C HIS A 200 -2.54 -7.15 -12.91
N SER A 201 -2.97 -6.26 -12.02
CA SER A 201 -4.27 -6.32 -11.37
C SER A 201 -4.70 -4.92 -10.88
N PRO A 202 -6.01 -4.64 -10.74
CA PRO A 202 -6.46 -3.39 -10.13
C PRO A 202 -6.07 -3.34 -8.65
N VAL A 203 -5.61 -2.16 -8.22
CA VAL A 203 -5.37 -1.84 -6.81
C VAL A 203 -6.63 -1.27 -6.18
N TRP A 204 -7.31 -0.40 -6.92
CA TRP A 204 -8.63 0.08 -6.57
C TRP A 204 -9.42 0.54 -7.80
N VAL A 205 -10.74 0.53 -7.65
CA VAL A 205 -11.71 1.08 -8.60
C VAL A 205 -12.67 1.99 -7.85
N ALA A 206 -12.78 3.25 -8.27
CA ALA A 206 -13.62 4.27 -7.66
C ALA A 206 -14.78 4.65 -8.57
N ALA A 207 -15.99 4.72 -8.03
CA ALA A 207 -17.19 4.99 -8.81
C ALA A 207 -18.31 5.65 -8.00
N PRO A 208 -19.16 6.50 -8.63
CA PRO A 208 -20.46 6.84 -8.10
C PRO A 208 -21.43 5.67 -8.33
N VAL A 209 -22.24 5.32 -7.36
CA VAL A 209 -23.28 4.27 -7.47
C VAL A 209 -24.67 4.90 -7.23
N HIS A 210 -25.57 4.67 -8.18
CA HIS A 210 -26.92 5.20 -8.13
C HIS A 210 -27.82 4.42 -9.10
N ASN A 211 -29.11 4.33 -8.81
CA ASN A 211 -30.10 3.64 -9.65
C ASN A 211 -30.13 4.07 -11.12
N CYS A 212 -29.70 5.31 -11.44
CA CYS A 212 -29.67 5.78 -12.83
C CYS A 212 -28.69 4.99 -13.72
N TYR A 213 -27.69 4.31 -13.15
CA TYR A 213 -26.73 3.48 -13.87
C TYR A 213 -27.23 2.06 -14.13
N VAL A 214 -28.35 1.66 -13.53
CA VAL A 214 -28.88 0.31 -13.62
C VAL A 214 -29.91 0.19 -14.76
N GLY A 215 -29.87 -0.92 -15.47
CA GLY A 215 -30.77 -1.25 -16.56
C GLY A 215 -30.74 -2.75 -16.88
N SER A 216 -30.85 -3.09 -18.15
CA SER A 216 -30.94 -4.48 -18.61
C SER A 216 -29.75 -4.92 -19.50
N SER A 217 -28.75 -4.08 -19.69
CA SER A 217 -27.54 -4.43 -20.47
C SER A 217 -26.61 -5.30 -19.63
N GLY A 218 -26.40 -6.54 -20.03
CA GLY A 218 -25.62 -7.53 -19.27
C GLY A 218 -24.58 -8.29 -20.10
N ASN A 219 -23.95 -7.64 -21.06
CA ASN A 219 -22.93 -8.29 -21.90
C ASN A 219 -21.57 -8.25 -21.20
N ARG A 220 -21.12 -9.40 -20.69
CA ARG A 220 -19.77 -9.60 -20.16
C ARG A 220 -18.75 -9.76 -21.31
N ASN A 221 -18.55 -8.69 -22.09
CA ASN A 221 -17.58 -8.63 -23.18
C ASN A 221 -16.19 -8.28 -22.64
N TYR A 222 -15.56 -9.25 -21.98
CA TYR A 222 -14.22 -9.08 -21.43
C TYR A 222 -13.18 -8.76 -22.51
N GLY A 223 -12.31 -7.81 -22.20
CA GLY A 223 -11.24 -7.39 -23.08
C GLY A 223 -10.27 -6.42 -22.42
N PRO A 224 -9.16 -6.11 -23.11
CA PRO A 224 -8.21 -5.15 -22.61
C PRO A 224 -8.81 -3.74 -22.55
N ASP A 225 -8.36 -2.99 -21.55
CA ASP A 225 -8.66 -1.57 -21.40
C ASP A 225 -7.81 -0.77 -22.41
N PRO A 226 -8.43 0.03 -23.29
CA PRO A 226 -7.68 0.78 -24.31
C PRO A 226 -6.82 1.91 -23.73
N VAL A 227 -7.02 2.32 -22.47
CA VAL A 227 -6.28 3.42 -21.81
C VAL A 227 -5.00 2.90 -21.16
N ILE A 228 -5.01 1.68 -20.64
CA ILE A 228 -3.89 1.09 -19.92
C ILE A 228 -2.96 0.36 -20.91
N PRO A 229 -1.62 0.43 -20.73
CA PRO A 229 -0.66 -0.21 -21.64
C PRO A 229 -0.96 -1.70 -21.85
N SER A 230 -0.97 -2.14 -23.09
CA SER A 230 -1.26 -3.54 -23.44
C SER A 230 -0.20 -4.54 -22.96
N SER A 231 0.98 -4.06 -22.59
CA SER A 231 2.08 -4.88 -22.06
C SER A 231 1.84 -5.37 -20.64
N ILE A 232 0.99 -4.70 -19.85
CA ILE A 232 0.77 -5.00 -18.44
C ILE A 232 -0.61 -5.61 -18.15
N GLN A 233 -1.43 -5.89 -19.16
CA GLN A 233 -2.75 -6.48 -19.03
C GLN A 233 -2.91 -7.67 -19.98
N PRO A 234 -3.88 -8.59 -19.77
CA PRO A 234 -4.10 -9.71 -20.69
C PRO A 234 -4.40 -9.23 -22.09
N SER A 235 -3.90 -9.95 -23.09
CA SER A 235 -4.17 -9.66 -24.50
C SER A 235 -5.41 -10.43 -25.00
N GLY A 236 -6.03 -9.88 -26.05
CA GLY A 236 -7.17 -10.51 -26.72
C GLY A 236 -8.48 -10.41 -25.95
N SER A 237 -9.53 -11.05 -26.46
CA SER A 237 -10.85 -11.10 -25.82
C SER A 237 -11.03 -12.40 -25.04
N LYS A 238 -11.79 -12.32 -23.95
CA LYS A 238 -12.19 -13.48 -23.13
C LYS A 238 -11.03 -14.24 -22.47
N ALA A 239 -9.93 -13.55 -22.12
CA ALA A 239 -8.87 -14.14 -21.32
C ALA A 239 -9.46 -14.81 -20.06
N SER A 240 -9.05 -16.06 -19.80
CA SER A 240 -9.52 -16.84 -18.65
C SER A 240 -8.62 -16.64 -17.45
N MET A 241 -9.21 -16.66 -16.26
CA MET A 241 -8.48 -16.73 -14.99
C MET A 241 -8.12 -18.19 -14.69
N GLY A 242 -6.94 -18.42 -14.12
CA GLY A 242 -6.51 -19.76 -13.67
C GLY A 242 -7.36 -20.29 -12.50
N SER A 243 -7.69 -21.59 -12.56
CA SER A 243 -8.43 -22.25 -11.46
C SER A 243 -7.62 -22.19 -10.14
N PRO A 244 -8.26 -22.00 -8.97
CA PRO A 244 -9.72 -21.98 -8.72
C PRO A 244 -10.37 -20.58 -8.81
N TYR A 245 -9.74 -19.62 -9.47
CA TYR A 245 -10.19 -18.24 -9.48
C TYR A 245 -11.11 -17.92 -10.65
N ASN A 246 -12.07 -17.04 -10.40
CA ASN A 246 -12.92 -16.41 -11.39
C ASN A 246 -12.39 -15.01 -11.76
N ARG A 247 -12.87 -14.49 -12.88
CA ARG A 247 -12.75 -13.08 -13.24
C ARG A 247 -13.69 -12.28 -12.36
N GLY A 248 -13.24 -11.90 -11.17
CA GLY A 248 -14.02 -11.10 -10.22
C GLY A 248 -14.01 -9.64 -10.62
N HIS A 249 -15.19 -9.04 -10.77
CA HIS A 249 -15.30 -7.60 -10.97
C HIS A 249 -14.95 -6.86 -9.67
N MET A 250 -14.26 -5.75 -9.78
CA MET A 250 -14.11 -4.79 -8.67
C MET A 250 -15.38 -3.95 -8.55
N LEU A 251 -15.76 -3.26 -9.61
CA LEU A 251 -17.09 -2.65 -9.73
C LEU A 251 -17.97 -3.63 -10.48
N GLY A 252 -19.08 -4.05 -9.89
CA GLY A 252 -19.94 -5.09 -10.41
C GLY A 252 -20.58 -4.77 -11.75
N ASN A 253 -20.93 -5.81 -12.45
CA ASN A 253 -21.55 -5.67 -13.79
C ASN A 253 -22.96 -5.10 -13.72
N TYR A 254 -23.71 -5.39 -12.64
CA TYR A 254 -25.09 -4.92 -12.44
C TYR A 254 -25.15 -3.42 -12.25
N GLU A 255 -24.26 -2.83 -11.48
CA GLU A 255 -24.18 -1.40 -11.19
C GLU A 255 -23.91 -0.56 -12.45
N ARG A 256 -23.56 -1.20 -13.55
CA ARG A 256 -23.24 -0.57 -14.84
C ARG A 256 -24.02 -1.19 -16.00
N SER A 257 -25.29 -1.47 -15.78
CA SER A 257 -26.15 -2.18 -16.75
C SER A 257 -27.13 -1.28 -17.52
N ARG A 258 -27.04 0.05 -17.38
CA ARG A 258 -27.98 0.97 -18.06
C ARG A 258 -27.82 0.97 -19.56
N THR A 259 -26.59 0.94 -20.07
CA THR A 259 -26.30 0.95 -21.50
C THR A 259 -25.23 -0.09 -21.84
N SER A 260 -25.16 -0.49 -23.11
CA SER A 260 -24.18 -1.49 -23.56
C SER A 260 -22.74 -0.95 -23.55
N GLY A 261 -22.56 0.34 -23.82
CA GLY A 261 -21.24 0.96 -23.81
C GLY A 261 -20.67 1.07 -22.41
N MET A 262 -21.49 1.49 -21.45
CA MET A 262 -21.15 1.50 -20.03
C MET A 262 -20.80 0.10 -19.52
N ASN A 263 -21.63 -0.89 -19.85
CA ASN A 263 -21.43 -2.27 -19.42
C ASN A 263 -20.21 -2.94 -20.08
N LYS A 264 -19.84 -2.53 -21.30
CA LYS A 264 -18.62 -2.97 -21.95
C LYS A 264 -17.37 -2.50 -21.18
N GLN A 265 -17.34 -1.25 -20.71
CA GLN A 265 -16.19 -0.72 -19.98
C GLN A 265 -15.97 -1.45 -18.64
N VAL A 266 -17.04 -1.78 -17.92
CA VAL A 266 -16.91 -2.51 -16.65
C VAL A 266 -16.37 -3.94 -16.82
N SER A 267 -16.38 -4.46 -18.04
CA SER A 267 -15.77 -5.74 -18.41
C SER A 267 -14.31 -5.62 -18.91
N TYR A 268 -13.69 -4.45 -18.80
CA TYR A 268 -12.25 -4.33 -19.06
C TYR A 268 -11.44 -5.08 -18.02
N TYR A 269 -10.32 -5.67 -18.44
CA TYR A 269 -9.44 -6.45 -17.55
C TYR A 269 -8.91 -5.64 -16.39
N THR A 270 -8.82 -4.34 -16.52
CA THR A 270 -8.42 -3.42 -15.46
C THR A 270 -9.43 -3.29 -14.31
N ASN A 271 -10.68 -3.74 -14.52
CA ASN A 271 -11.70 -3.86 -13.46
C ASN A 271 -11.83 -5.30 -12.94
N ILE A 272 -10.90 -6.19 -13.28
CA ILE A 272 -10.99 -7.63 -12.96
C ILE A 272 -9.81 -8.05 -12.09
N ALA A 273 -10.11 -8.63 -10.93
CA ALA A 273 -9.16 -9.26 -10.04
C ALA A 273 -9.42 -10.77 -9.93
N ALA A 274 -8.40 -11.52 -9.50
CA ALA A 274 -8.57 -12.95 -9.21
C ALA A 274 -9.37 -13.12 -7.92
N GLN A 275 -10.58 -13.68 -8.01
CA GLN A 275 -11.44 -13.98 -6.87
C GLN A 275 -11.76 -15.49 -6.82
N HIS A 276 -11.62 -16.12 -5.66
CA HIS A 276 -11.89 -17.55 -5.51
C HIS A 276 -13.34 -17.88 -5.86
N GLY A 277 -13.53 -18.75 -6.87
CA GLY A 277 -14.83 -18.91 -7.52
C GLY A 277 -15.93 -19.47 -6.62
N SER A 278 -15.63 -20.43 -5.74
CA SER A 278 -16.64 -21.17 -4.98
C SER A 278 -16.87 -20.66 -3.56
N THR A 279 -15.89 -19.95 -2.97
CA THR A 279 -15.98 -19.52 -1.57
C THR A 279 -16.13 -18.02 -1.40
N PHE A 280 -15.76 -17.25 -2.43
CA PHE A 280 -15.64 -15.81 -2.33
C PHE A 280 -16.50 -15.05 -3.36
N ASN A 281 -16.40 -15.40 -4.64
CA ASN A 281 -16.93 -14.60 -5.75
C ASN A 281 -18.42 -14.80 -6.06
N THR A 282 -18.93 -16.04 -5.96
CA THR A 282 -20.27 -16.37 -6.48
C THR A 282 -21.08 -17.24 -5.53
N GLY A 283 -22.42 -17.13 -5.66
CA GLY A 283 -23.36 -18.07 -5.06
C GLY A 283 -23.17 -18.26 -3.57
N ASP A 284 -23.51 -17.29 -2.75
CA ASP A 284 -23.30 -17.31 -1.29
C ASP A 284 -21.80 -17.24 -0.89
N GLY A 285 -20.96 -16.79 -1.83
CA GLY A 285 -19.56 -16.46 -1.54
C GLY A 285 -19.45 -15.21 -0.67
N ALA A 286 -18.44 -15.15 0.18
CA ALA A 286 -18.31 -14.09 1.17
C ALA A 286 -18.29 -12.68 0.56
N TRP A 287 -17.57 -12.50 -0.57
CA TRP A 287 -17.55 -11.21 -1.27
C TRP A 287 -18.87 -10.92 -1.98
N ASN A 288 -19.51 -11.91 -2.60
CA ASN A 288 -20.82 -11.76 -3.20
C ASN A 288 -21.86 -11.28 -2.16
N ASN A 289 -21.86 -11.86 -0.95
CA ASN A 289 -22.75 -11.43 0.12
C ASN A 289 -22.47 -9.99 0.57
N LEU A 290 -21.20 -9.55 0.53
CA LEU A 290 -20.86 -8.15 0.78
C LEU A 290 -21.34 -7.23 -0.35
N GLU A 291 -21.17 -7.62 -1.61
CA GLU A 291 -21.67 -6.85 -2.76
C GLU A 291 -23.20 -6.68 -2.66
N ASP A 292 -23.94 -7.76 -2.39
CA ASP A 292 -25.40 -7.71 -2.18
C ASP A 292 -25.76 -6.78 -1.01
N LYS A 293 -24.98 -6.77 0.08
CA LYS A 293 -25.19 -5.86 1.20
C LYS A 293 -24.90 -4.40 0.85
N ILE A 294 -23.87 -4.13 0.05
CA ILE A 294 -23.57 -2.77 -0.44
C ILE A 294 -24.69 -2.23 -1.32
N ASP A 295 -25.35 -3.10 -2.09
CA ASP A 295 -26.51 -2.71 -2.90
C ASP A 295 -27.69 -2.21 -2.05
N ASP A 296 -27.86 -2.68 -0.82
CA ASP A 296 -28.83 -2.16 0.15
C ASP A 296 -28.57 -0.70 0.56
N TYR A 297 -27.34 -0.19 0.35
CA TYR A 297 -26.97 1.17 0.73
C TYR A 297 -27.24 2.21 -0.35
N TRP A 298 -27.74 1.80 -1.51
CA TRP A 298 -28.16 2.72 -2.56
C TRP A 298 -29.29 3.60 -2.05
N CYS A 299 -29.28 4.84 -2.46
CA CYS A 299 -30.22 5.83 -1.98
C CYS A 299 -30.57 6.84 -3.09
N ALA A 300 -31.50 7.74 -2.83
CA ALA A 300 -31.87 8.77 -3.78
C ALA A 300 -30.75 9.79 -4.02
N ASP A 301 -29.85 9.97 -3.01
CA ASP A 301 -28.56 10.63 -3.22
C ASP A 301 -27.57 9.60 -3.81
N THR A 302 -26.38 10.05 -4.19
CA THR A 302 -25.36 9.13 -4.73
C THR A 302 -24.57 8.47 -3.59
N LEU A 303 -24.39 7.16 -3.65
CA LEU A 303 -23.38 6.42 -2.91
C LEU A 303 -22.05 6.49 -3.70
N TYR A 304 -20.97 6.87 -3.05
CA TYR A 304 -19.64 6.88 -3.63
C TYR A 304 -18.86 5.70 -3.06
N VAL A 305 -18.28 4.88 -3.93
CA VAL A 305 -17.55 3.68 -3.54
C VAL A 305 -16.11 3.70 -4.04
N VAL A 306 -15.22 3.09 -3.27
CA VAL A 306 -13.90 2.69 -3.72
C VAL A 306 -13.73 1.21 -3.36
N VAL A 307 -13.70 0.37 -4.37
CA VAL A 307 -13.47 -1.07 -4.22
C VAL A 307 -11.99 -1.33 -4.42
N GLY A 308 -11.31 -1.91 -3.44
CA GLY A 308 -9.87 -2.11 -3.48
C GLY A 308 -9.45 -3.55 -3.25
N ALA A 309 -8.25 -3.85 -3.72
CA ALA A 309 -7.56 -5.12 -3.55
C ALA A 309 -6.22 -4.89 -2.85
N TYR A 310 -5.89 -5.74 -1.88
CA TYR A 310 -4.66 -5.67 -1.11
C TYR A 310 -3.86 -6.96 -1.32
N TYR A 311 -2.54 -6.85 -1.46
CA TYR A 311 -1.70 -7.96 -1.90
C TYR A 311 -0.69 -8.41 -0.86
N ASP A 312 -0.45 -7.60 0.18
CA ASP A 312 0.43 -7.98 1.28
C ASP A 312 -0.29 -8.88 2.30
N LYS A 313 0.47 -9.45 3.23
CA LYS A 313 -0.07 -10.24 4.33
C LYS A 313 -1.08 -9.45 5.14
N TRP A 314 -2.27 -10.00 5.28
CA TRP A 314 -3.32 -9.43 6.12
C TRP A 314 -4.16 -10.53 6.79
N THR A 315 -4.64 -10.24 7.98
CA THR A 315 -5.49 -11.14 8.77
C THR A 315 -6.72 -10.39 9.24
N ASP A 316 -7.90 -10.96 9.03
CA ASP A 316 -9.17 -10.35 9.46
C ASP A 316 -9.42 -10.52 10.96
N SER A 317 -10.54 -9.95 11.44
CA SER A 317 -10.97 -10.04 12.86
C SER A 317 -11.30 -11.44 13.31
N TYR A 318 -11.49 -12.36 12.37
CA TYR A 318 -11.85 -13.76 12.62
C TYR A 318 -10.65 -14.71 12.57
N GLY A 319 -9.45 -14.17 12.28
CA GLY A 319 -8.21 -14.93 12.16
C GLY A 319 -7.96 -15.54 10.77
N ASN A 320 -8.77 -15.20 9.75
CA ASN A 320 -8.52 -15.66 8.40
C ASN A 320 -7.41 -14.84 7.73
N SER A 321 -6.47 -15.54 7.08
CA SER A 321 -5.37 -14.94 6.35
C SER A 321 -5.15 -15.69 5.04
N ALA A 322 -5.32 -15.03 3.91
CA ALA A 322 -5.02 -15.62 2.62
C ALA A 322 -3.51 -15.54 2.34
N PRO A 323 -2.90 -16.62 1.81
CA PRO A 323 -1.49 -16.59 1.42
C PRO A 323 -1.31 -15.76 0.14
N GLN A 324 -0.17 -15.07 0.06
CA GLN A 324 0.25 -14.41 -1.18
C GLN A 324 0.48 -15.45 -2.27
N ARG A 325 -0.12 -15.27 -3.43
CA ARG A 325 -0.09 -16.20 -4.57
C ARG A 325 -0.26 -15.43 -5.87
N SER A 326 0.10 -16.08 -6.96
CA SER A 326 -0.19 -15.63 -8.31
C SER A 326 -0.97 -16.70 -9.07
N THR A 327 -1.66 -16.29 -10.12
CA THR A 327 -2.40 -17.18 -11.03
C THR A 327 -2.24 -16.72 -12.48
N SER A 328 -2.62 -17.53 -13.43
CA SER A 328 -2.66 -17.09 -14.83
C SER A 328 -3.89 -16.24 -15.12
N PHE A 329 -3.71 -15.20 -15.91
CA PHE A 329 -4.81 -14.44 -16.50
C PHE A 329 -4.55 -14.28 -18.01
N GLY A 330 -5.14 -15.16 -18.80
CA GLY A 330 -4.84 -15.26 -20.23
C GLY A 330 -3.36 -15.59 -20.49
N ASN A 331 -2.64 -14.66 -21.11
CA ASN A 331 -1.23 -14.79 -21.47
C ASN A 331 -0.25 -14.19 -20.44
N ILE A 332 -0.75 -13.67 -19.32
CA ILE A 332 0.08 -13.09 -18.26
C ILE A 332 -0.14 -13.82 -16.93
N THR A 333 0.74 -13.56 -15.98
CA THR A 333 0.56 -13.91 -14.57
C THR A 333 0.05 -12.69 -13.84
N THR A 334 -0.95 -12.86 -12.97
CA THR A 334 -1.50 -11.82 -12.09
C THR A 334 -1.40 -12.26 -10.65
N ASP A 335 -1.17 -11.34 -9.74
CA ASP A 335 -1.20 -11.64 -8.33
C ASP A 335 -2.64 -11.77 -7.83
N VAL A 336 -2.81 -12.62 -6.82
CA VAL A 336 -4.10 -12.87 -6.17
C VAL A 336 -4.17 -12.00 -4.92
N PRO A 337 -5.16 -11.10 -4.81
CA PRO A 337 -5.33 -10.30 -3.60
C PRO A 337 -5.48 -11.17 -2.34
N THR A 338 -4.89 -10.76 -1.25
CA THR A 338 -5.03 -11.40 0.06
C THR A 338 -6.27 -10.90 0.80
N MET A 339 -6.69 -9.67 0.49
CA MET A 339 -7.85 -9.03 1.07
C MET A 339 -8.50 -8.12 0.03
N PHE A 340 -9.81 -7.97 0.12
CA PHE A 340 -10.59 -6.98 -0.61
C PHE A 340 -11.27 -6.03 0.37
N TYR A 341 -11.50 -4.79 -0.08
CA TYR A 341 -12.22 -3.80 0.71
C TYR A 341 -13.17 -2.98 -0.18
N THR A 342 -14.26 -2.52 0.42
CA THR A 342 -15.14 -1.52 -0.18
C THR A 342 -15.28 -0.35 0.78
N LEU A 343 -14.90 0.83 0.33
CA LEU A 343 -15.12 2.09 1.05
C LEU A 343 -16.40 2.72 0.54
N CYS A 344 -17.24 3.17 1.46
CA CYS A 344 -18.52 3.81 1.18
C CYS A 344 -18.55 5.21 1.76
N LEU A 345 -19.06 6.18 0.98
CA LEU A 345 -19.37 7.55 1.41
C LEU A 345 -20.75 7.93 0.88
N ARG A 346 -21.64 8.41 1.75
CA ARG A 346 -22.93 8.97 1.37
C ARG A 346 -23.43 10.00 2.37
N THR A 347 -24.54 10.68 2.03
CA THR A 347 -25.30 11.44 3.02
C THR A 347 -25.99 10.48 3.99
N LYS A 348 -26.09 10.83 5.28
CA LYS A 348 -26.75 9.98 6.28
C LYS A 348 -28.22 9.71 5.96
N LYS A 349 -28.94 10.72 5.45
CA LYS A 349 -30.37 10.61 5.12
C LYS A 349 -30.62 9.91 3.78
N GLY A 350 -29.68 9.92 2.85
CA GLY A 350 -29.80 9.30 1.53
C GLY A 350 -30.81 9.93 0.57
N ASN A 351 -31.50 11.00 0.93
CA ASN A 351 -32.53 11.67 0.13
C ASN A 351 -32.53 13.20 0.31
N THR A 352 -31.35 13.77 0.45
CA THR A 352 -31.18 15.20 0.73
C THR A 352 -31.20 16.05 -0.53
N ASN A 353 -30.97 15.47 -1.70
CA ASN A 353 -30.70 16.16 -2.95
C ASN A 353 -29.52 17.15 -2.86
N LYS A 354 -28.58 16.86 -1.96
CA LYS A 354 -27.40 17.67 -1.68
C LYS A 354 -26.13 16.91 -2.08
N SER A 355 -25.24 17.59 -2.78
CA SER A 355 -23.94 16.99 -3.09
C SER A 355 -23.13 16.80 -1.81
N VAL A 356 -22.48 15.65 -1.64
CA VAL A 356 -21.57 15.36 -0.51
C VAL A 356 -20.42 16.37 -0.42
N LEU A 357 -20.05 17.01 -1.54
CA LEU A 357 -19.03 18.07 -1.59
C LEU A 357 -19.43 19.32 -0.78
N ASN A 358 -20.73 19.51 -0.55
CA ASN A 358 -21.32 20.67 0.12
C ASN A 358 -21.94 20.32 1.50
N CYS A 359 -21.71 19.09 1.97
CA CYS A 359 -22.25 18.63 3.25
C CYS A 359 -21.29 18.96 4.40
N ALA A 360 -21.84 19.21 5.58
CA ALA A 360 -21.09 19.22 6.82
C ALA A 360 -20.78 17.75 7.25
N ALA A 361 -19.81 17.56 8.14
CA ALA A 361 -19.38 16.23 8.56
C ALA A 361 -20.49 15.42 9.25
N ASP A 362 -21.38 16.09 9.99
CA ASP A 362 -22.52 15.45 10.66
C ASP A 362 -23.66 15.05 9.72
N GLU A 363 -23.66 15.54 8.48
CA GLU A 363 -24.57 15.15 7.41
C GLU A 363 -24.08 13.92 6.63
N LEU A 364 -22.81 13.55 6.79
CA LEU A 364 -22.13 12.49 6.03
C LEU A 364 -21.87 11.24 6.89
N GLN A 365 -21.79 10.11 6.24
CA GLN A 365 -21.28 8.86 6.82
C GLN A 365 -20.34 8.16 5.87
N CYS A 366 -19.27 7.58 6.44
CA CYS A 366 -18.30 6.74 5.77
C CYS A 366 -18.14 5.42 6.49
N ALA A 367 -17.77 4.38 5.77
CA ALA A 367 -17.28 3.13 6.32
C ALA A 367 -16.39 2.42 5.32
N ALA A 368 -15.54 1.54 5.82
CA ALA A 368 -14.83 0.52 5.08
C ALA A 368 -15.39 -0.85 5.46
N PHE A 369 -15.61 -1.70 4.48
CA PHE A 369 -15.90 -3.12 4.66
C PHE A 369 -14.70 -3.89 4.13
N VAL A 370 -14.14 -4.78 4.93
CA VAL A 370 -12.92 -5.52 4.60
C VAL A 370 -13.15 -7.01 4.73
N MET A 371 -12.59 -7.78 3.82
CA MET A 371 -12.78 -9.22 3.81
C MET A 371 -11.52 -9.93 3.36
N SER A 372 -11.01 -10.84 4.19
CA SER A 372 -9.92 -11.73 3.79
C SER A 372 -10.35 -12.60 2.62
N HIS A 373 -9.50 -12.76 1.62
CA HIS A 373 -9.77 -13.68 0.51
C HIS A 373 -9.82 -15.16 0.94
N ALA A 374 -9.43 -15.46 2.20
CA ALA A 374 -9.59 -16.75 2.84
C ALA A 374 -10.95 -16.93 3.56
N MET A 375 -11.81 -15.90 3.54
CA MET A 375 -13.14 -15.98 4.13
C MET A 375 -13.96 -17.11 3.47
N GLY A 376 -14.66 -17.87 4.30
CA GLY A 376 -15.44 -19.01 3.86
C GLY A 376 -16.76 -18.61 3.21
N LYS A 377 -17.31 -19.54 2.41
CA LYS A 377 -18.65 -19.45 1.86
C LYS A 377 -19.69 -19.33 2.98
N GLY A 378 -20.77 -18.56 2.75
CA GLY A 378 -21.86 -18.36 3.70
C GLY A 378 -21.57 -17.31 4.78
N HIS A 379 -20.48 -16.55 4.66
CA HIS A 379 -20.23 -15.44 5.56
C HIS A 379 -21.04 -14.21 5.10
N ASP A 380 -22.00 -13.81 5.93
CA ASP A 380 -22.72 -12.55 5.77
C ASP A 380 -21.94 -11.41 6.44
N PRO A 381 -21.95 -10.19 5.86
CA PRO A 381 -21.26 -9.04 6.43
C PRO A 381 -21.73 -8.72 7.85
N GLN A 382 -20.79 -8.46 8.73
CA GLN A 382 -21.01 -8.19 10.16
C GLN A 382 -20.20 -6.97 10.60
N ALA A 383 -20.48 -6.45 11.79
CA ALA A 383 -19.72 -5.33 12.37
C ALA A 383 -18.21 -5.62 12.47
N GLY A 384 -17.80 -6.88 12.61
CA GLY A 384 -16.39 -7.32 12.60
C GLY A 384 -15.67 -7.12 11.28
N ASP A 385 -16.40 -7.00 10.16
CA ASP A 385 -15.87 -6.73 8.83
C ASP A 385 -15.68 -5.23 8.57
N MET A 386 -16.09 -4.37 9.49
CA MET A 386 -16.01 -2.92 9.31
C MET A 386 -14.72 -2.33 9.87
N ARG A 387 -14.27 -1.28 9.21
CA ARG A 387 -13.15 -0.41 9.60
C ARG A 387 -13.50 1.04 9.31
N SER A 388 -12.76 1.96 9.87
CA SER A 388 -12.77 3.34 9.41
C SER A 388 -12.05 3.46 8.05
N VAL A 389 -12.42 4.48 7.28
CA VAL A 389 -11.71 4.78 6.02
C VAL A 389 -10.24 5.09 6.31
N LYS A 390 -9.96 5.75 7.44
CA LYS A 390 -8.60 6.10 7.87
C LYS A 390 -7.73 4.86 8.11
N GLU A 391 -8.26 3.81 8.75
CA GLU A 391 -7.50 2.55 8.93
C GLU A 391 -7.09 1.95 7.57
N ILE A 392 -7.93 2.09 6.53
CA ILE A 392 -7.58 1.63 5.19
C ILE A 392 -6.58 2.58 4.50
N GLU A 393 -6.68 3.89 4.73
CA GLU A 393 -5.66 4.86 4.28
C GLU A 393 -4.29 4.53 4.89
N GLU A 394 -4.24 4.25 6.19
CA GLU A 394 -3.01 3.86 6.89
C GLU A 394 -2.44 2.51 6.39
N LEU A 395 -3.32 1.55 6.10
CA LEU A 395 -2.92 0.23 5.59
C LEU A 395 -2.38 0.30 4.16
N THR A 396 -3.04 1.07 3.29
CA THR A 396 -2.77 1.07 1.84
C THR A 396 -1.85 2.20 1.38
N GLY A 397 -1.73 3.27 2.18
CA GLY A 397 -0.99 4.48 1.83
C GLY A 397 -1.72 5.41 0.85
N PHE A 398 -2.96 5.11 0.45
CA PHE A 398 -3.78 6.00 -0.37
C PHE A 398 -4.54 7.00 0.50
N THR A 399 -4.95 8.11 -0.11
CA THR A 399 -5.91 9.06 0.47
C THR A 399 -7.22 8.95 -0.28
N PHE A 400 -8.26 8.49 0.40
CA PHE A 400 -9.59 8.28 -0.19
C PHE A 400 -10.52 9.45 0.05
N PHE A 401 -11.54 9.60 -0.80
CA PHE A 401 -12.53 10.69 -0.74
C PHE A 401 -11.90 12.08 -0.57
N ALA A 402 -10.75 12.29 -1.21
CA ALA A 402 -9.91 13.47 -1.04
C ALA A 402 -10.63 14.79 -1.40
N ASN A 403 -11.61 14.72 -2.29
CA ASN A 403 -12.42 15.87 -2.70
C ASN A 403 -13.54 16.22 -1.71
N VAL A 404 -13.75 15.43 -0.66
CA VAL A 404 -14.78 15.64 0.36
C VAL A 404 -14.10 15.89 1.70
N PRO A 405 -13.66 17.12 1.98
CA PRO A 405 -12.84 17.42 3.18
C PRO A 405 -13.56 17.15 4.49
N ASN A 406 -14.90 17.15 4.47
CA ASN A 406 -15.73 16.88 5.65
C ASN A 406 -16.14 15.41 5.78
N ALA A 407 -15.62 14.49 4.94
CA ALA A 407 -15.91 13.07 5.08
C ALA A 407 -15.40 12.55 6.45
N PRO A 408 -16.27 11.90 7.26
CA PRO A 408 -15.93 11.46 8.61
C PRO A 408 -15.11 10.15 8.55
N LYS A 409 -13.86 10.23 8.09
CA LYS A 409 -13.01 9.08 7.76
C LYS A 409 -12.47 8.33 8.97
N ASP A 410 -12.42 8.99 10.14
CA ASP A 410 -11.83 8.42 11.34
C ASP A 410 -12.80 7.51 12.13
N THR A 411 -14.09 7.57 11.81
CA THR A 411 -15.14 6.89 12.58
C THR A 411 -16.16 6.21 11.67
N TYR A 412 -16.78 5.16 12.19
CA TYR A 412 -17.96 4.52 11.61
C TYR A 412 -18.86 4.01 12.74
N ASN A 413 -20.11 3.75 12.41
CA ASN A 413 -21.06 3.12 13.32
C ASN A 413 -21.77 1.99 12.56
N ALA A 414 -21.62 0.75 13.01
CA ALA A 414 -22.18 -0.42 12.33
C ALA A 414 -23.70 -0.33 12.16
N SER A 415 -24.41 0.22 13.14
CA SER A 415 -25.87 0.37 13.07
C SER A 415 -26.34 1.32 11.95
N ASP A 416 -25.50 2.31 11.55
CA ASP A 416 -25.82 3.21 10.42
C ASP A 416 -25.78 2.50 9.07
N TRP A 417 -25.15 1.31 9.04
CA TRP A 417 -25.02 0.41 7.89
C TRP A 417 -25.82 -0.88 8.05
N GLY A 418 -26.69 -0.96 9.06
CA GLY A 418 -27.57 -2.11 9.29
C GLY A 418 -26.85 -3.39 9.70
N LEU A 419 -25.76 -3.25 10.47
CA LEU A 419 -24.95 -4.33 11.02
C LEU A 419 -24.88 -4.27 12.55
#